data_4e53101f2c7b7ce341987db7fb6dcaf4
#
_entry.id   4e53101f2c7b7ce341987db7fb6dcaf4
#
_cell.length_a   1.000
_cell.length_b   1.000
_cell.length_c   1.000
_cell.angle_alpha   90.00
_cell.angle_beta   90.00
_cell.angle_gamma   90.00
#
_symmetry.space_group_name_H-M   'P 1'
#
loop_
_entity.id
_entity.type
_entity.pdbx_description
1 polymer ?
#
loop_
_entity_poly.entity_id
_entity_poly.type
_entity_poly.pdbx_seq_one_letter_code
_entity_poly.pdbx_strand_id
1 'polypeptide(L)'
;MSEKKGEVPYLGIIINYDKDKKLDKFSIDTLRDRYLWQEESSPQEAFARAAVYASTFQEETDYAMAQRIYNYASDLWFMFSTPILSNGGTTRGLPISCFLNYVGDSIDELTDHFKENARLASSGGGIGGYWGDVRSDGTSTSNG
;
A
#
# COMPACT_ATOMS: atom_id res chain seq x y z
N MET A 1 -19.65 21.13 9.45
CA MET A 1 -18.72 20.25 10.19
C MET A 1 -17.70 21.15 10.88
N SER A 2 -17.48 21.00 12.19
CA SER A 2 -16.47 21.79 12.93
C SER A 2 -15.09 21.36 12.42
N GLU A 3 -14.25 22.31 12.04
CA GLU A 3 -12.87 22.07 11.65
C GLU A 3 -12.10 21.45 12.83
N LYS A 4 -11.55 20.26 12.65
CA LYS A 4 -10.67 19.64 13.65
C LYS A 4 -9.36 20.44 13.73
N LYS A 5 -8.87 20.75 14.93
CA LYS A 5 -7.67 21.58 15.15
C LYS A 5 -6.82 21.06 16.31
N GLY A 6 -5.53 21.35 16.23
CA GLY A 6 -4.59 21.06 17.31
C GLY A 6 -4.20 19.59 17.43
N GLU A 7 -3.53 19.29 18.52
CA GLU A 7 -3.05 17.95 18.85
C GLU A 7 -4.12 17.15 19.58
N VAL A 8 -4.29 15.89 19.15
CA VAL A 8 -5.25 14.96 19.75
C VAL A 8 -4.68 13.53 19.76
N PRO A 9 -5.05 12.69 20.72
CA PRO A 9 -4.75 11.25 20.66
C PRO A 9 -5.59 10.58 19.55
N TYR A 10 -4.93 9.73 18.74
CA TYR A 10 -5.57 8.95 17.68
C TYR A 10 -4.79 7.65 17.46
N LEU A 11 -5.45 6.50 17.51
CA LEU A 11 -4.85 5.17 17.35
C LEU A 11 -3.62 4.91 18.22
N GLY A 12 -3.57 5.46 19.44
CA GLY A 12 -2.47 5.28 20.38
C GLY A 12 -1.27 6.22 20.22
N ILE A 13 -1.32 7.14 19.26
CA ILE A 13 -0.32 8.20 19.03
C ILE A 13 -0.95 9.60 19.11
N ILE A 14 -0.15 10.64 19.11
CA ILE A 14 -0.61 12.03 19.06
C ILE A 14 -0.51 12.54 17.62
N ILE A 15 -1.62 12.97 17.07
CA ILE A 15 -1.68 13.63 15.75
C ILE A 15 -1.97 15.11 15.89
N ASN A 16 -1.59 15.90 14.86
CA ASN A 16 -1.83 17.34 14.84
C ASN A 16 -2.54 17.75 13.54
N TYR A 17 -3.83 18.07 13.64
CA TYR A 17 -4.65 18.49 12.50
C TYR A 17 -4.18 19.80 11.85
N ASP A 18 -3.48 20.68 12.57
CA ASP A 18 -2.95 21.92 11.99
C ASP A 18 -1.90 21.68 10.90
N LYS A 19 -1.30 20.48 10.87
CA LYS A 19 -0.35 20.09 9.82
C LYS A 19 -1.00 19.90 8.44
N ASP A 20 -2.33 19.75 8.35
CA ASP A 20 -3.04 19.77 7.06
C ASP A 20 -2.79 21.05 6.28
N LYS A 21 -2.49 22.17 6.97
CA LYS A 21 -2.13 23.45 6.32
C LYS A 21 -0.84 23.41 5.51
N LYS A 22 0.00 22.39 5.71
CA LYS A 22 1.21 22.17 4.90
C LYS A 22 0.91 21.58 3.52
N LEU A 23 -0.28 21.02 3.35
CA LEU A 23 -0.73 20.40 2.10
C LEU A 23 -1.49 21.44 1.27
N ASP A 24 -1.25 21.45 -0.04
CA ASP A 24 -2.04 22.25 -0.95
C ASP A 24 -3.44 21.63 -1.17
N LYS A 25 -4.32 22.41 -1.80
CA LYS A 25 -5.69 21.97 -2.05
C LYS A 25 -5.76 20.70 -2.88
N PHE A 26 -4.91 20.56 -3.89
CA PHE A 26 -4.87 19.36 -4.76
C PHE A 26 -4.49 18.12 -3.96
N SER A 27 -3.46 18.22 -3.11
CA SER A 27 -3.02 17.12 -2.23
C SER A 27 -4.12 16.70 -1.27
N ILE A 28 -4.80 17.67 -0.62
CA ILE A 28 -5.91 17.39 0.30
C ILE A 28 -7.08 16.69 -0.43
N ASP A 29 -7.48 17.20 -1.58
CA ASP A 29 -8.58 16.65 -2.37
C ASP A 29 -8.23 15.22 -2.84
N THR A 30 -6.99 14.98 -3.29
CA THR A 30 -6.50 13.65 -3.71
C THR A 30 -6.48 12.66 -2.55
N LEU A 31 -5.98 13.09 -1.38
CA LEU A 31 -5.93 12.24 -0.19
C LEU A 31 -7.34 11.86 0.28
N ARG A 32 -8.27 12.80 0.26
CA ARG A 32 -9.68 12.55 0.61
C ARG A 32 -10.37 11.60 -0.37
N ASP A 33 -10.13 11.74 -1.66
CA ASP A 33 -10.78 10.94 -2.69
C ASP A 33 -10.29 9.49 -2.69
N ARG A 34 -9.01 9.24 -2.43
CA ARG A 34 -8.38 7.94 -2.70
C ARG A 34 -7.80 7.23 -1.49
N TYR A 35 -7.43 7.96 -0.43
CA TYR A 35 -6.60 7.40 0.63
C TYR A 35 -7.28 7.33 1.99
N LEU A 36 -8.27 8.17 2.26
CA LEU A 36 -9.00 8.11 3.52
C LEU A 36 -9.85 6.84 3.62
N TRP A 37 -10.01 6.34 4.83
CA TRP A 37 -10.74 5.12 5.13
C TRP A 37 -11.88 5.37 6.12
N GLN A 38 -13.11 4.95 5.75
CA GLN A 38 -14.31 5.04 6.60
C GLN A 38 -14.53 6.44 7.21
N GLU A 39 -14.36 6.55 8.53
CA GLU A 39 -14.62 7.76 9.31
C GLU A 39 -13.46 8.78 9.26
N GLU A 40 -12.38 8.46 8.56
CA GLU A 40 -11.26 9.40 8.41
C GLU A 40 -11.72 10.65 7.63
N SER A 41 -11.33 11.82 8.11
CA SER A 41 -11.73 13.11 7.54
C SER A 41 -10.56 14.04 7.26
N SER A 42 -9.36 13.67 7.74
CA SER A 42 -8.12 14.45 7.58
C SER A 42 -6.99 13.55 7.11
N PRO A 43 -6.10 14.05 6.24
CA PRO A 43 -4.84 13.39 5.90
C PRO A 43 -4.03 12.91 7.10
N GLN A 44 -4.07 13.65 8.23
CA GLN A 44 -3.34 13.28 9.45
C GLN A 44 -3.82 11.93 10.02
N GLU A 45 -5.10 11.62 9.89
CA GLU A 45 -5.66 10.35 10.36
C GLU A 45 -5.17 9.18 9.49
N ALA A 46 -5.10 9.36 8.16
CA ALA A 46 -4.56 8.36 7.25
C ALA A 46 -3.05 8.15 7.48
N PHE A 47 -2.28 9.21 7.72
CA PHE A 47 -0.86 9.10 8.07
C PHE A 47 -0.65 8.36 9.39
N ALA A 48 -1.50 8.62 10.40
CA ALA A 48 -1.44 7.90 11.68
C ALA A 48 -1.78 6.43 11.51
N ARG A 49 -2.85 6.08 10.80
CA ARG A 49 -3.21 4.69 10.51
C ARG A 49 -2.07 3.95 9.82
N ALA A 50 -1.49 4.53 8.76
CA ALA A 50 -0.38 3.93 8.05
C ALA A 50 0.87 3.77 8.94
N ALA A 51 1.16 4.75 9.81
CA ALA A 51 2.28 4.69 10.75
C ALA A 51 2.09 3.59 11.81
N VAL A 52 0.90 3.49 12.40
CA VAL A 52 0.56 2.44 13.37
C VAL A 52 0.63 1.07 12.70
N TYR A 53 0.05 0.92 11.51
CA TYR A 53 0.13 -0.32 10.75
C TYR A 53 1.58 -0.75 10.48
N ALA A 54 2.43 0.18 10.02
CA ALA A 54 3.85 -0.11 9.72
C ALA A 54 4.68 -0.42 10.97
N SER A 55 4.18 -0.07 12.16
CA SER A 55 4.83 -0.31 13.45
C SER A 55 4.21 -1.48 14.24
N THR A 56 3.30 -2.24 13.61
CA THR A 56 2.64 -3.40 14.22
C THR A 56 3.22 -4.68 13.67
N PHE A 57 3.69 -5.55 14.56
CA PHE A 57 4.20 -6.87 14.23
C PHE A 57 3.60 -7.92 15.19
N GLN A 58 3.06 -9.01 14.67
CA GLN A 58 2.42 -10.08 15.47
C GLN A 58 1.43 -9.56 16.53
N GLU A 59 0.57 -8.62 16.11
CA GLU A 59 -0.45 -7.97 16.97
C GLU A 59 0.11 -7.02 18.05
N GLU A 60 1.41 -6.84 18.14
CA GLU A 60 2.06 -5.86 19.03
C GLU A 60 2.44 -4.61 18.25
N THR A 61 2.12 -3.43 18.80
CA THR A 61 2.42 -2.13 18.17
C THR A 61 3.50 -1.39 18.95
N ASP A 62 4.60 -1.05 18.28
CA ASP A 62 5.58 -0.09 18.80
C ASP A 62 5.07 1.35 18.58
N TYR A 63 4.36 1.89 19.57
CA TYR A 63 3.80 3.24 19.51
C TYR A 63 4.87 4.35 19.46
N ALA A 64 6.08 4.11 19.97
CA ALA A 64 7.18 5.07 19.86
C ALA A 64 7.66 5.16 18.41
N MET A 65 7.79 4.02 17.72
CA MET A 65 8.08 3.96 16.29
C MET A 65 6.95 4.58 15.48
N ALA A 66 5.70 4.22 15.77
CA ALA A 66 4.52 4.77 15.09
C ALA A 66 4.48 6.29 15.18
N GLN A 67 4.72 6.87 16.36
CA GLN A 67 4.78 8.32 16.54
C GLN A 67 5.90 8.97 15.72
N ARG A 68 7.08 8.34 15.65
CA ARG A 68 8.19 8.85 14.83
C ARG A 68 7.84 8.85 13.35
N ILE A 69 7.31 7.73 12.84
CA ILE A 69 6.90 7.60 11.43
C ILE A 69 5.84 8.64 11.10
N TYR A 70 4.80 8.77 11.94
CA TYR A 70 3.77 9.79 11.77
C TYR A 70 4.37 11.21 11.73
N ASN A 71 5.26 11.55 12.66
CA ASN A 71 5.87 12.87 12.71
C ASN A 71 6.59 13.21 11.40
N TYR A 72 7.41 12.28 10.87
CA TYR A 72 8.13 12.49 9.62
C TYR A 72 7.18 12.60 8.41
N ALA A 73 6.17 11.75 8.32
CA ALA A 73 5.18 11.81 7.24
C ALA A 73 4.36 13.11 7.30
N SER A 74 3.88 13.48 8.49
CA SER A 74 3.09 14.69 8.70
C SER A 74 3.88 15.99 8.52
N ASP A 75 5.21 15.92 8.64
CA ASP A 75 6.13 17.04 8.36
C ASP A 75 6.62 17.03 6.89
N LEU A 76 6.13 16.09 6.07
CA LEU A 76 6.44 15.94 4.64
C LEU A 76 7.91 15.60 4.37
N TRP A 77 8.60 14.94 5.31
CA TRP A 77 9.97 14.47 5.11
C TRP A 77 10.03 13.23 4.22
N PHE A 78 8.96 12.43 4.23
CA PHE A 78 8.72 11.32 3.30
C PHE A 78 7.23 11.13 3.07
N MET A 79 6.86 10.34 2.07
CA MET A 79 5.49 9.90 1.82
C MET A 79 5.44 8.39 1.78
N PHE A 80 4.41 7.81 2.37
CA PHE A 80 4.12 6.38 2.24
C PHE A 80 3.88 6.01 0.78
N SER A 81 4.25 4.78 0.40
CA SER A 81 3.80 4.26 -0.89
C SER A 81 2.27 4.18 -0.93
N THR A 82 1.71 4.34 -2.12
CA THR A 82 0.25 4.31 -2.33
C THR A 82 -0.44 3.12 -1.64
N PRO A 83 0.01 1.86 -1.79
CA PRO A 83 -0.70 0.74 -1.18
C PRO A 83 -0.62 0.73 0.36
N ILE A 84 0.46 1.23 0.95
CA ILE A 84 0.55 1.34 2.41
C ILE A 84 -0.40 2.42 2.91
N LEU A 85 -0.42 3.60 2.27
CA LEU A 85 -1.28 4.70 2.70
C LEU A 85 -2.77 4.41 2.47
N SER A 86 -3.12 3.74 1.36
CA SER A 86 -4.52 3.45 1.05
C SER A 86 -5.06 2.22 1.77
N ASN A 87 -4.25 1.18 1.96
CA ASN A 87 -4.70 -0.13 2.40
C ASN A 87 -4.15 -0.57 3.76
N GLY A 88 -2.97 -0.05 4.17
CA GLY A 88 -2.36 -0.41 5.46
C GLY A 88 -3.28 -0.11 6.63
N GLY A 89 -3.54 -1.09 7.48
CA GLY A 89 -4.47 -0.99 8.61
C GLY A 89 -5.95 -0.93 8.22
N THR A 90 -6.30 -1.34 6.98
CA THR A 90 -7.68 -1.40 6.47
C THR A 90 -8.03 -2.78 5.97
N THR A 91 -9.30 -2.99 5.63
CA THR A 91 -9.78 -4.20 4.93
C THR A 91 -9.91 -4.00 3.41
N ARG A 92 -9.42 -2.87 2.87
CA ARG A 92 -9.62 -2.47 1.47
C ARG A 92 -8.83 -3.35 0.50
N GLY A 93 -7.64 -3.78 0.85
CA GLY A 93 -6.76 -4.56 -0.02
C GLY A 93 -5.38 -4.81 0.57
N LEU A 94 -4.45 -5.26 -0.27
CA LEU A 94 -3.09 -5.54 0.16
C LEU A 94 -2.26 -4.25 0.28
N PRO A 95 -1.32 -4.17 1.25
CA PRO A 95 -0.42 -3.03 1.40
C PRO A 95 0.77 -3.07 0.44
N ILE A 96 0.67 -3.84 -0.63
CA ILE A 96 1.67 -4.01 -1.70
C ILE A 96 0.99 -3.89 -3.06
N SER A 97 1.75 -3.48 -4.08
CA SER A 97 1.24 -3.31 -5.44
C SER A 97 2.16 -3.92 -6.50
N CYS A 98 3.23 -4.60 -6.12
CA CYS A 98 4.18 -5.18 -7.05
C CYS A 98 4.37 -6.66 -6.72
N PHE A 99 4.18 -7.50 -7.73
CA PHE A 99 4.31 -8.94 -7.66
C PHE A 99 5.29 -9.41 -8.72
N LEU A 100 6.09 -10.40 -8.37
CA LEU A 100 6.99 -11.06 -9.30
C LEU A 100 6.64 -12.54 -9.32
N ASN A 101 6.54 -13.11 -10.51
CA ASN A 101 6.34 -14.53 -10.68
C ASN A 101 7.30 -15.12 -11.73
N TYR A 102 7.36 -16.43 -11.72
CA TYR A 102 8.20 -17.24 -12.58
C TYR A 102 7.34 -17.97 -13.61
N VAL A 103 7.88 -18.16 -14.80
CA VAL A 103 7.23 -18.89 -15.89
C VAL A 103 8.08 -20.09 -16.25
N GLY A 104 7.57 -21.28 -16.01
CA GLY A 104 8.19 -22.52 -16.42
C GLY A 104 7.90 -22.87 -17.89
N ASP A 105 8.57 -23.92 -18.38
CA ASP A 105 8.60 -24.30 -19.80
C ASP A 105 7.59 -25.42 -20.16
N SER A 106 6.56 -25.62 -19.36
CA SER A 106 5.46 -26.55 -19.64
C SER A 106 4.14 -25.84 -19.87
N ILE A 107 3.21 -26.49 -20.54
CA ILE A 107 1.85 -25.96 -20.78
C ILE A 107 1.12 -25.71 -19.45
N ASP A 108 1.32 -26.61 -18.47
CA ASP A 108 0.70 -26.46 -17.15
C ASP A 108 1.24 -25.21 -16.42
N GLU A 109 2.56 -25.02 -16.42
CA GLU A 109 3.20 -23.85 -15.78
C GLU A 109 2.82 -22.55 -16.51
N LEU A 110 2.75 -22.53 -17.83
CA LEU A 110 2.26 -21.39 -18.60
C LEU A 110 0.80 -21.06 -18.26
N THR A 111 -0.04 -22.08 -18.14
CA THR A 111 -1.46 -21.90 -17.80
C THR A 111 -1.63 -21.38 -16.36
N ASP A 112 -0.87 -21.93 -15.42
CA ASP A 112 -0.87 -21.47 -14.04
C ASP A 112 -0.36 -20.03 -13.93
N HIS A 113 0.65 -19.63 -14.71
CA HIS A 113 1.11 -18.24 -14.78
C HIS A 113 -0.02 -17.29 -15.23
N PHE A 114 -0.79 -17.62 -16.26
CA PHE A 114 -1.94 -16.80 -16.69
C PHE A 114 -3.01 -16.67 -15.61
N LYS A 115 -3.32 -17.76 -14.94
CA LYS A 115 -4.30 -17.80 -13.83
C LYS A 115 -3.84 -16.96 -12.64
N GLU A 116 -2.56 -17.07 -12.28
CA GLU A 116 -1.96 -16.27 -11.21
C GLU A 116 -1.99 -14.78 -11.56
N ASN A 117 -1.56 -14.40 -12.76
CA ASN A 117 -1.60 -13.03 -13.24
C ASN A 117 -3.01 -12.43 -13.21
N ALA A 118 -4.02 -13.18 -13.61
CA ALA A 118 -5.40 -12.72 -13.54
C ALA A 118 -5.84 -12.40 -12.10
N ARG A 119 -5.44 -13.24 -11.12
CA ARG A 119 -5.74 -13.03 -9.70
C ARG A 119 -4.99 -11.82 -9.12
N LEU A 120 -3.69 -11.71 -9.41
CA LEU A 120 -2.86 -10.61 -8.93
C LEU A 120 -3.31 -9.27 -9.54
N ALA A 121 -3.64 -9.25 -10.84
CA ALA A 121 -4.17 -8.07 -11.52
C ALA A 121 -5.52 -7.62 -10.93
N SER A 122 -6.40 -8.57 -10.58
CA SER A 122 -7.69 -8.25 -9.94
C SER A 122 -7.54 -7.62 -8.56
N SER A 123 -6.38 -7.80 -7.92
CA SER A 123 -6.03 -7.15 -6.64
C SER A 123 -5.39 -5.77 -6.83
N GLY A 124 -5.31 -5.26 -8.07
CA GLY A 124 -4.75 -3.93 -8.38
C GLY A 124 -3.23 -3.86 -8.39
N GLY A 125 -2.54 -5.00 -8.49
CA GLY A 125 -1.09 -5.07 -8.50
C GLY A 125 -0.46 -5.01 -9.90
N GLY A 126 0.73 -4.43 -10.01
CA GLY A 126 1.61 -4.60 -11.16
C GLY A 126 2.33 -5.94 -11.09
N ILE A 127 2.52 -6.62 -12.21
CA ILE A 127 3.08 -7.96 -12.24
C ILE A 127 4.27 -7.99 -13.22
N GLY A 128 5.41 -8.53 -12.75
CA GLY A 128 6.56 -8.85 -13.57
C GLY A 128 6.77 -10.37 -13.62
N GLY A 129 6.82 -10.94 -14.83
CA GLY A 129 7.08 -12.36 -15.04
C GLY A 129 8.51 -12.60 -15.54
N TYR A 130 9.23 -13.57 -14.95
CA TYR A 130 10.50 -14.04 -15.46
C TYR A 130 10.26 -15.19 -16.46
N TRP A 131 10.65 -14.99 -17.72
CA TRP A 131 10.45 -15.90 -18.83
C TRP A 131 11.76 -16.56 -19.32
N GLY A 132 12.85 -16.36 -18.60
CA GLY A 132 14.19 -16.78 -19.05
C GLY A 132 14.37 -18.28 -19.21
N ASP A 133 13.53 -19.10 -18.58
CA ASP A 133 13.62 -20.57 -18.66
C ASP A 133 12.66 -21.18 -19.70
N VAL A 134 11.83 -20.36 -20.36
CA VAL A 134 11.03 -20.81 -21.51
C VAL A 134 11.99 -21.04 -22.70
N ARG A 135 11.92 -22.23 -23.29
CA ARG A 135 12.78 -22.62 -24.42
C ARG A 135 12.64 -21.66 -25.62
N SER A 136 13.72 -21.53 -26.38
CA SER A 136 13.74 -20.69 -27.57
C SER A 136 12.89 -21.27 -28.69
N ASP A 137 12.46 -20.39 -29.60
CA ASP A 137 11.80 -20.77 -30.85
C ASP A 137 12.64 -21.80 -31.66
N GLY A 138 11.97 -22.77 -32.27
CA GLY A 138 12.60 -23.87 -33.01
C GLY A 138 13.16 -25.02 -32.15
N THR A 139 13.05 -24.94 -30.82
CA THR A 139 13.42 -26.06 -29.94
C THR A 139 12.37 -27.17 -30.01
N SER A 140 12.81 -28.44 -30.15
CA SER A 140 11.91 -29.60 -30.18
C SER A 140 11.09 -29.70 -28.89
N THR A 141 9.79 -29.97 -29.04
CA THR A 141 8.90 -30.32 -27.94
C THR A 141 8.77 -31.84 -27.81
N SER A 142 8.20 -32.32 -26.70
CA SER A 142 8.04 -33.76 -26.43
C SER A 142 7.14 -34.49 -27.48
N ASN A 143 6.41 -33.74 -28.30
CA ASN A 143 5.47 -34.30 -29.29
C ASN A 143 5.81 -33.90 -30.75
N GLY A 144 7.02 -33.47 -31.04
CA GLY A 144 7.48 -33.14 -32.39
C GLY A 144 8.18 -31.82 -32.51
#